data_38241e2ad383f3d7c750c8ba315acc99
#
_entry.id   38241e2ad383f3d7c750c8ba315acc99
#
_cell.length_a   1.000
_cell.length_b   1.000
_cell.length_c   1.000
_cell.angle_alpha   90.00
_cell.angle_beta   90.00
_cell.angle_gamma   90.00
#
_symmetry.space_group_name_H-M   'P 1'
#
loop_
_entity.id
_entity.type
_entity.pdbx_description
1 polymer ?
#
loop_
_entity_poly.entity_id
_entity_poly.type
_entity_poly.pdbx_seq_one_letter_code
_entity_poly.pdbx_strand_id
1 'polypeptide(L)'
;MCWVGKCDVKIAKRDFYVYKLGYVTNKGFRSLYQNFIYTPKEINKEVRLNPDIFEYDVFKLKEEKLCAIYEGYHSYKDISLPYSGIGSYSRTIYLGKFVENIRLSKSYYIATFIVPKGSEYYESINEEIVSSNIVYTGKYVKL
;
A
#
# COMPACT_ATOMS: atom_id res chain seq x y z
N MET A 1 4.09 8.24 -6.33
CA MET A 1 3.07 7.25 -6.71
C MET A 1 1.70 7.80 -6.37
N CYS A 2 0.73 7.60 -7.24
CA CYS A 2 -0.62 8.13 -7.10
C CYS A 2 -1.59 6.97 -6.85
N TRP A 3 -2.43 7.12 -5.82
CA TRP A 3 -3.56 6.23 -5.60
C TRP A 3 -4.75 6.72 -6.40
N VAL A 4 -5.46 5.82 -7.07
CA VAL A 4 -6.67 6.13 -7.83
C VAL A 4 -7.79 5.16 -7.43
N GLY A 5 -8.94 5.68 -7.13
CA GLY A 5 -10.10 4.88 -6.76
C GLY A 5 -11.35 5.71 -6.55
N LYS A 6 -12.38 5.10 -5.99
CA LYS A 6 -13.63 5.79 -5.66
C LYS A 6 -13.41 6.86 -4.60
N CYS A 7 -14.09 8.00 -4.76
CA CYS A 7 -14.06 9.11 -3.81
C CYS A 7 -14.91 8.83 -2.56
N ASP A 8 -14.54 7.80 -1.83
CA ASP A 8 -15.25 7.36 -0.64
C ASP A 8 -14.29 7.31 0.54
N VAL A 9 -14.19 8.40 1.27
CA VAL A 9 -13.34 8.49 2.45
C VAL A 9 -13.92 7.65 3.58
N LYS A 10 -13.05 6.87 4.20
CA LYS A 10 -13.37 6.06 5.38
C LYS A 10 -12.53 6.51 6.56
N ILE A 11 -13.08 6.31 7.75
CA ILE A 11 -12.37 6.53 9.00
C ILE A 11 -12.14 5.17 9.66
N ALA A 12 -10.91 4.87 10.03
CA ALA A 12 -10.59 3.62 10.69
C ALA A 12 -11.28 3.54 12.06
N LYS A 13 -12.22 2.62 12.20
CA LYS A 13 -12.95 2.40 13.46
C LYS A 13 -12.12 1.68 14.51
N ARG A 14 -11.07 1.00 14.07
CA ARG A 14 -10.09 0.29 14.89
C ARG A 14 -8.77 0.23 14.11
N ASP A 15 -7.69 -0.10 14.80
CA ASP A 15 -6.43 -0.39 14.14
C ASP A 15 -6.59 -1.59 13.20
N PHE A 16 -6.03 -1.51 12.00
CA PHE A 16 -6.03 -2.64 11.09
C PHE A 16 -4.68 -2.81 10.41
N TYR A 17 -4.38 -4.06 10.03
CA TYR A 17 -3.12 -4.41 9.39
C TYR A 17 -3.16 -4.12 7.90
N VAL A 18 -2.04 -3.59 7.42
CA VAL A 18 -1.73 -3.41 5.99
C VAL A 18 -0.28 -3.82 5.75
N TYR A 19 0.11 -3.92 4.49
CA TYR A 19 1.41 -4.47 4.12
C TYR A 19 2.10 -3.60 3.10
N LYS A 20 3.43 -3.57 3.16
CA LYS A 20 4.29 -2.94 2.17
C LYS A 20 5.38 -3.91 1.72
N LEU A 21 5.73 -3.81 0.46
CA LEU A 21 6.89 -4.51 -0.10
C LEU A 21 8.08 -3.55 -0.10
N GLY A 22 9.24 -4.04 0.29
CA GLY A 22 10.44 -3.19 0.30
C GLY A 22 11.66 -3.86 0.88
N TYR A 23 12.50 -3.07 1.51
CA TYR A 23 13.78 -3.48 2.05
C TYR A 23 13.84 -3.27 3.56
N VAL A 24 14.49 -4.20 4.25
CA VAL A 24 14.80 -4.06 5.67
C VAL A 24 16.21 -3.53 5.81
N THR A 25 16.37 -2.47 6.59
CA THR A 25 17.66 -1.86 6.92
C THR A 25 17.89 -1.91 8.44
N ASN A 26 19.10 -1.60 8.89
CA ASN A 26 19.40 -1.50 10.32
C ASN A 26 18.67 -0.36 11.03
N LYS A 27 18.12 0.60 10.27
CA LYS A 27 17.34 1.73 10.79
C LYS A 27 15.82 1.51 10.74
N GLY A 28 15.35 0.55 9.97
CA GLY A 28 13.93 0.26 9.80
C GLY A 28 13.59 -0.28 8.43
N PHE A 29 12.36 -0.04 7.99
CA PHE A 29 11.85 -0.52 6.71
C PHE A 29 11.78 0.62 5.69
N ARG A 30 12.22 0.33 4.47
CA ARG A 30 12.11 1.25 3.33
C ARG A 30 11.26 0.62 2.24
N SER A 31 10.19 1.31 1.81
CA SER A 31 9.38 0.83 0.69
C SER A 31 10.13 0.91 -0.63
N LEU A 32 9.70 0.14 -1.64
CA LEU A 32 10.38 0.09 -2.96
C LEU A 32 10.43 1.43 -3.67
N TYR A 33 9.40 2.25 -3.49
CA TYR A 33 9.17 3.44 -4.31
C TYR A 33 9.46 4.76 -3.61
N GLN A 34 9.89 4.70 -2.33
CA GLN A 34 10.14 5.91 -1.54
C GLN A 34 11.43 5.76 -0.73
N ASN A 35 12.15 6.87 -0.59
CA ASN A 35 13.38 6.92 0.21
C ASN A 35 13.14 7.11 1.72
N PHE A 36 11.90 6.99 2.15
CA PHE A 36 11.54 7.14 3.56
C PHE A 36 11.78 5.85 4.32
N ILE A 37 12.38 5.95 5.51
CA ILE A 37 12.62 4.82 6.40
C ILE A 37 11.62 4.87 7.55
N TYR A 38 10.85 3.80 7.72
CA TYR A 38 9.92 3.64 8.82
C TYR A 38 10.62 2.96 10.01
N THR A 39 10.68 3.66 11.13
CA THR A 39 11.19 3.11 12.38
C THR A 39 10.11 2.29 13.07
N PRO A 40 10.42 1.09 13.61
CA PRO A 40 9.41 0.26 14.28
C PRO A 40 8.71 1.00 15.42
N LYS A 41 7.39 0.89 15.45
CA LYS A 41 6.49 1.46 16.47
C LYS A 41 6.50 2.99 16.58
N GLU A 42 7.17 3.67 15.67
CA GLU A 42 7.19 5.13 15.65
C GLU A 42 5.91 5.67 15.02
N ILE A 43 5.32 6.66 15.66
CA ILE A 43 4.17 7.40 15.11
C ILE A 43 4.67 8.34 14.04
N ASN A 44 4.21 8.16 12.82
CA ASN A 44 4.57 9.01 11.70
C ASN A 44 3.71 10.28 11.67
N LYS A 45 4.19 11.28 10.95
CA LYS A 45 3.44 12.52 10.75
C LYS A 45 2.12 12.23 10.06
N GLU A 46 1.03 12.76 10.60
CA GLU A 46 -0.27 12.72 9.94
C GLU A 46 -0.22 13.53 8.63
N VAL A 47 -0.68 12.92 7.55
CA VAL A 47 -0.74 13.54 6.23
C VAL A 47 -2.20 13.80 5.89
N ARG A 48 -2.49 15.03 5.45
CA ARG A 48 -3.81 15.37 4.95
C ARG A 48 -3.99 14.76 3.56
N LEU A 49 -5.02 13.95 3.41
CA LEU A 49 -5.39 13.36 2.13
C LEU A 49 -6.21 14.39 1.33
N ASN A 50 -5.65 14.88 0.23
CA ASN A 50 -6.30 15.85 -0.65
C ASN A 50 -6.69 15.15 -1.94
N PRO A 51 -7.95 14.69 -2.08
CA PRO A 51 -8.38 14.02 -3.29
C PRO A 51 -8.61 15.01 -4.43
N ASP A 52 -8.01 14.73 -5.57
CA ASP A 52 -8.35 15.38 -6.83
C ASP A 52 -9.48 14.59 -7.49
N ILE A 53 -10.66 15.20 -7.55
CA ILE A 53 -11.85 14.54 -8.06
C ILE A 53 -11.91 14.71 -9.57
N PHE A 54 -12.13 13.61 -10.27
CA PHE A 54 -12.41 13.65 -11.71
C PHE A 54 -13.56 12.72 -12.05
N GLU A 55 -14.33 13.09 -13.07
CA GLU A 55 -15.43 12.29 -13.57
C GLU A 55 -14.95 11.45 -14.75
N TYR A 56 -15.23 10.17 -14.70
CA TYR A 56 -14.91 9.26 -15.78
C TYR A 56 -16.18 8.64 -16.34
N ASP A 57 -16.48 8.97 -17.59
CA ASP A 57 -17.64 8.43 -18.32
C ASP A 57 -17.19 7.23 -19.16
N VAL A 58 -17.44 6.02 -18.66
CA VAL A 58 -17.21 4.81 -19.43
C VAL A 58 -18.48 4.49 -20.21
N PHE A 59 -18.44 4.69 -21.52
CA PHE A 59 -19.52 4.35 -22.43
C PHE A 59 -20.85 5.09 -22.20
N LYS A 60 -20.83 6.26 -21.58
CA LYS A 60 -22.00 7.09 -21.25
C LYS A 60 -23.09 6.37 -20.43
N LEU A 61 -22.74 5.26 -19.75
CA LEU A 61 -23.67 4.46 -19.01
C LEU A 61 -23.65 4.70 -17.49
N LYS A 62 -22.53 5.20 -16.94
CA LYS A 62 -22.39 5.52 -15.53
C LYS A 62 -21.32 6.58 -15.31
N GLU A 63 -21.71 7.67 -14.70
CA GLU A 63 -20.76 8.63 -14.16
C GLU A 63 -20.23 8.07 -12.82
N GLU A 64 -18.97 7.69 -12.77
CA GLU A 64 -18.29 7.36 -11.53
C GLU A 64 -17.36 8.50 -11.14
N LYS A 65 -17.50 9.00 -9.90
CA LYS A 65 -16.54 9.93 -9.34
C LYS A 65 -15.35 9.15 -8.84
N LEU A 66 -14.20 9.44 -9.44
CA LEU A 66 -12.92 8.91 -9.04
C LEU A 66 -12.07 9.98 -8.39
N CYS A 67 -11.21 9.59 -7.49
CA CYS A 67 -10.23 10.46 -6.86
C CYS A 67 -8.82 9.97 -7.17
N ALA A 68 -7.91 10.91 -7.37
CA ALA A 68 -6.49 10.68 -7.37
C ALA A 68 -5.89 11.29 -6.10
N ILE A 69 -5.09 10.53 -5.37
CA ILE A 69 -4.45 10.98 -4.13
C ILE A 69 -2.95 10.80 -4.30
N TYR A 70 -2.21 11.91 -4.26
CA TYR A 70 -0.76 11.93 -4.48
C TYR A 70 0.01 11.86 -3.18
N GLU A 71 -0.51 12.45 -2.11
CA GLU A 71 0.11 12.44 -0.79
C GLU A 71 -0.65 11.51 0.15
N GLY A 72 0.08 10.78 0.97
CA GLY A 72 -0.46 9.83 1.91
C GLY A 72 0.39 8.58 2.00
N TYR A 73 0.05 7.70 2.90
CA TYR A 73 0.77 6.45 3.10
C TYR A 73 0.12 5.33 2.30
N HIS A 74 0.83 4.87 1.27
CA HIS A 74 0.37 3.79 0.38
C HIS A 74 0.72 2.43 0.95
N SER A 75 -0.24 1.53 0.96
CA SER A 75 -0.08 0.17 1.44
C SER A 75 -1.07 -0.75 0.73
N TYR A 76 -0.98 -2.03 1.01
CA TYR A 76 -1.87 -3.03 0.45
C TYR A 76 -2.57 -3.78 1.57
N LYS A 77 -3.83 -4.10 1.35
CA LYS A 77 -4.63 -4.87 2.30
C LYS A 77 -4.10 -6.28 2.46
N ASP A 78 -3.50 -6.83 1.41
CA ASP A 78 -2.87 -8.12 1.40
C ASP A 78 -1.71 -8.15 0.39
N ILE A 79 -0.68 -8.93 0.70
CA ILE A 79 0.41 -9.26 -0.23
C ILE A 79 0.56 -10.77 -0.20
N SER A 80 0.41 -11.42 -1.34
CA SER A 80 0.49 -12.87 -1.44
C SER A 80 1.45 -13.31 -2.53
N LEU A 81 2.00 -14.51 -2.32
CA LEU A 81 2.88 -15.17 -3.27
C LEU A 81 2.13 -16.35 -3.88
N PRO A 82 1.75 -16.27 -5.14
CA PRO A 82 1.25 -17.45 -5.82
C PRO A 82 2.38 -18.48 -5.96
N TYR A 83 2.02 -19.73 -6.12
CA TYR A 83 2.98 -20.79 -6.39
C TYR A 83 3.81 -20.44 -7.63
N SER A 84 5.12 -20.25 -7.44
CA SER A 84 6.06 -20.07 -8.56
C SER A 84 6.79 -21.38 -8.80
N GLY A 85 6.79 -21.84 -10.05
CA GLY A 85 7.53 -23.03 -10.45
C GLY A 85 9.02 -22.90 -10.13
N ILE A 86 9.68 -24.05 -9.92
CA ILE A 86 11.10 -24.14 -9.63
C ILE A 86 11.89 -23.65 -10.86
N GLY A 87 12.88 -22.78 -10.66
CA GLY A 87 13.84 -22.38 -11.70
C GLY A 87 13.57 -21.03 -12.38
N SER A 88 12.67 -20.21 -11.84
CA SER A 88 12.43 -18.86 -12.37
C SER A 88 13.40 -17.84 -11.74
N TYR A 89 14.02 -16.97 -12.58
CA TYR A 89 14.81 -15.83 -12.13
C TYR A 89 13.94 -14.68 -11.59
N SER A 90 12.64 -14.75 -11.82
CA SER A 90 11.68 -13.80 -11.32
C SER A 90 10.58 -14.52 -10.56
N ARG A 91 9.98 -13.84 -9.62
CA ARG A 91 8.87 -14.34 -8.82
C ARG A 91 7.68 -13.43 -8.99
N THR A 92 6.51 -14.00 -9.24
CA THR A 92 5.26 -13.27 -9.28
C THR A 92 4.77 -13.00 -7.86
N ILE A 93 4.37 -11.77 -7.60
CA ILE A 93 3.80 -11.36 -6.33
C ILE A 93 2.48 -10.60 -6.57
N TYR A 94 1.50 -10.83 -5.73
CA TYR A 94 0.26 -10.06 -5.73
C TYR A 94 0.31 -8.99 -4.64
N LEU A 95 0.28 -7.72 -5.06
CA LEU A 95 0.12 -6.55 -4.19
C LEU A 95 -1.36 -6.17 -4.21
N GLY A 96 -2.11 -6.66 -3.22
CA GLY A 96 -3.55 -6.67 -3.32
C GLY A 96 -3.97 -7.49 -4.53
N LYS A 97 -4.63 -6.86 -5.49
CA LYS A 97 -5.02 -7.47 -6.78
C LYS A 97 -4.07 -7.15 -7.94
N PHE A 98 -3.04 -6.33 -7.70
CA PHE A 98 -2.02 -6.07 -8.70
C PHE A 98 -1.03 -7.21 -8.79
N VAL A 99 -0.63 -7.53 -10.01
CA VAL A 99 0.39 -8.56 -10.28
C VAL A 99 1.69 -7.87 -10.63
N GLU A 100 2.77 -8.21 -9.92
CA GLU A 100 4.11 -7.73 -10.21
C GLU A 100 5.09 -8.90 -10.29
N ASN A 101 6.12 -8.73 -11.12
CA ASN A 101 7.25 -9.64 -11.20
C ASN A 101 8.46 -9.00 -10.51
N ILE A 102 9.01 -9.68 -9.53
CA ILE A 102 10.20 -9.24 -8.81
C ILE A 102 11.39 -10.15 -9.14
N ARG A 103 12.58 -9.55 -9.22
CA ARG A 103 13.81 -10.30 -9.47
C ARG A 103 14.30 -10.98 -8.20
N LEU A 104 14.59 -12.28 -8.27
CA LEU A 104 15.10 -13.03 -7.13
C LEU A 104 16.54 -12.63 -6.71
N SER A 105 17.26 -11.90 -7.57
CA SER A 105 18.61 -11.39 -7.25
C SER A 105 18.63 -10.33 -6.16
N LYS A 106 17.48 -9.74 -5.79
CA LYS A 106 17.37 -8.76 -4.72
C LYS A 106 16.60 -9.35 -3.54
N SER A 107 17.01 -8.98 -2.34
CA SER A 107 16.31 -9.37 -1.13
C SER A 107 15.13 -8.45 -0.86
N TYR A 108 13.92 -8.96 -1.09
CA TYR A 108 12.68 -8.25 -0.82
C TYR A 108 12.05 -8.78 0.48
N TYR A 109 11.34 -7.90 1.15
CA TYR A 109 10.63 -8.19 2.38
C TYR A 109 9.21 -7.65 2.32
N ILE A 110 8.30 -8.38 2.96
CA ILE A 110 6.95 -7.90 3.22
C ILE A 110 6.89 -7.47 4.67
N ALA A 111 6.61 -6.20 4.91
CA ALA A 111 6.51 -5.64 6.25
C ALA A 111 5.05 -5.40 6.64
N THR A 112 4.74 -5.66 7.89
CA THR A 112 3.42 -5.44 8.48
C THR A 112 3.35 -4.06 9.10
N PHE A 113 2.33 -3.32 8.72
CA PHE A 113 2.02 -1.99 9.23
C PHE A 113 0.63 -1.98 9.85
N ILE A 114 0.34 -0.94 10.61
CA ILE A 114 -0.97 -0.66 11.17
C ILE A 114 -1.44 0.70 10.66
N VAL A 115 -2.68 0.74 10.18
CA VAL A 115 -3.42 1.99 10.02
C VAL A 115 -4.13 2.25 11.34
N PRO A 116 -3.74 3.30 12.10
CA PRO A 116 -4.28 3.53 13.42
C PRO A 116 -5.76 3.91 13.39
N LYS A 117 -6.48 3.54 14.44
CA LYS A 117 -7.84 4.01 14.68
C LYS A 117 -7.92 5.54 14.56
N GLY A 118 -8.95 6.01 13.87
CA GLY A 118 -9.17 7.44 13.63
C GLY A 118 -8.53 7.99 12.37
N SER A 119 -7.65 7.22 11.71
CA SER A 119 -7.04 7.63 10.44
C SER A 119 -8.06 7.66 9.32
N GLU A 120 -7.96 8.69 8.48
CA GLU A 120 -8.68 8.70 7.21
C GLU A 120 -7.98 7.77 6.22
N TYR A 121 -8.75 7.05 5.41
CA TYR A 121 -8.19 6.23 4.36
C TYR A 121 -9.16 6.04 3.20
N TYR A 122 -8.59 5.71 2.05
CA TYR A 122 -9.31 5.30 0.85
C TYR A 122 -8.84 3.93 0.43
N GLU A 123 -9.75 3.11 -0.06
CA GLU A 123 -9.46 1.77 -0.54
C GLU A 123 -9.88 1.64 -2.01
N SER A 124 -8.96 1.17 -2.86
CA SER A 124 -9.26 0.89 -4.26
C SER A 124 -9.84 -0.51 -4.44
N ILE A 125 -10.44 -0.76 -5.61
CA ILE A 125 -10.89 -2.10 -5.99
C ILE A 125 -9.76 -3.12 -6.05
N ASN A 126 -8.52 -2.66 -6.18
CA ASN A 126 -7.32 -3.50 -6.19
C ASN A 126 -6.74 -3.74 -4.79
N GLU A 127 -7.47 -3.38 -3.74
CA GLU A 127 -7.04 -3.53 -2.33
C GLU A 127 -5.79 -2.69 -1.98
N GLU A 128 -5.52 -1.65 -2.74
CA GLU A 128 -4.54 -0.63 -2.40
C GLU A 128 -5.17 0.40 -1.48
N ILE A 129 -4.47 0.73 -0.40
CA ILE A 129 -4.94 1.68 0.61
C ILE A 129 -4.01 2.89 0.62
N VAL A 130 -4.60 4.08 0.67
CA VAL A 130 -3.89 5.31 1.02
C VAL A 130 -4.47 5.84 2.32
N SER A 131 -3.62 6.08 3.31
CA SER A 131 -4.04 6.50 4.65
C SER A 131 -3.32 7.76 5.12
N SER A 132 -3.98 8.48 6.02
CA SER A 132 -3.43 9.70 6.64
C SER A 132 -2.34 9.40 7.66
N ASN A 133 -2.31 8.18 8.18
CA ASN A 133 -1.29 7.73 9.12
C ASN A 133 -1.00 6.25 8.94
N ILE A 134 0.20 5.84 9.33
CA ILE A 134 0.63 4.46 9.28
C ILE A 134 1.73 4.24 10.33
N VAL A 135 1.79 3.05 10.90
CA VAL A 135 2.82 2.68 11.89
C VAL A 135 3.44 1.34 11.49
N TYR A 136 4.76 1.30 11.42
CA TYR A 136 5.48 0.05 11.19
C TYR A 136 5.50 -0.79 12.47
N THR A 137 5.05 -2.04 12.41
CA THR A 137 5.02 -2.93 13.57
C THR A 137 6.40 -3.48 13.96
N GLY A 138 7.36 -3.41 13.07
CA GLY A 138 8.65 -4.07 13.23
C GLY A 138 8.67 -5.52 12.72
N LYS A 139 7.53 -6.05 12.33
CA LYS A 139 7.42 -7.42 11.79
C LYS A 139 7.58 -7.44 10.28
N TYR A 140 8.36 -8.37 9.79
CA TYR A 140 8.58 -8.55 8.36
C TYR A 140 8.86 -10.02 8.04
N VAL A 141 8.65 -10.37 6.79
CA VAL A 141 8.94 -11.69 6.25
C VAL A 141 9.79 -11.51 5.00
N LYS A 142 10.86 -12.29 4.89
CA LYS A 142 11.69 -12.31 3.68
C LYS A 142 11.00 -13.13 2.60
N LEU A 143 11.00 -12.60 1.38
CA LEU A 143 10.52 -13.32 0.19
C LEU A 143 11.49 -14.38 -0.31
#